data_193e7defcd3a016cdf7b359082a2b147
#
_entry.id   193e7defcd3a016cdf7b359082a2b147
#
_cell.length_a   1.000
_cell.length_b   1.000
_cell.length_c   1.000
_cell.angle_alpha   90.00
_cell.angle_beta   90.00
_cell.angle_gamma   90.00
#
_symmetry.space_group_name_H-M   'P 1'
#
loop_
_entity.id
_entity.type
_entity.pdbx_description
1 polymer ?
#
loop_
_entity_poly.entity_id
_entity_poly.type
_entity_poly.pdbx_seq_one_letter_code
_entity_poly.pdbx_strand_id
1 'polypeptide(L)'
;MLRLSAGSEKGIRLKLPMAAPSISAFPAQASHSPLTDSHGRVIHDLRVSITDRCNYKCVYCRTGEVGAQYPELALDEYLRLIGVFVALGITKVRLTGGEPLLRRDVVELVRELSRLRTLDGDKLDLALTTNGHLLESLAQPLKDAGLNRITVSMDAVDAATFEHITRVEGSYAKVLAGIRAARAAGLAPLKINCVLLRGFNDDQIESFARFAREEDVVVRFIEFMPLEEGRLWTPEIVVTLREIVDRIGRALPLVELPPREASETARRYTFFDGVGEIGIIAPVSQAFCGACSRVRLTSDGKIRTCLFSQVEHDLYGRLRAGAGDDELRAYIVQTIQEKEARHHIGEPGFLKPSRSMVHIGG
;
A
#
# COMPACT_ATOMS: atom_id res chain seq x y z
N MET A 1 36.50 -20.38 65.25
CA MET A 1 37.35 -19.73 64.18
C MET A 1 36.96 -20.35 62.86
N LEU A 2 36.13 -19.68 62.06
CA LEU A 2 35.81 -20.07 60.69
C LEU A 2 35.88 -18.82 59.87
N ARG A 3 36.81 -18.77 58.89
CA ARG A 3 37.02 -17.65 57.96
C ARG A 3 36.03 -17.80 56.82
N LEU A 4 35.25 -16.76 56.56
CA LEU A 4 34.43 -16.58 55.37
C LEU A 4 35.28 -15.94 54.27
N SER A 5 35.40 -16.62 53.12
CA SER A 5 36.02 -16.15 51.91
C SER A 5 35.06 -15.28 51.09
N ALA A 6 35.47 -14.11 50.70
CA ALA A 6 34.75 -13.20 49.85
C ALA A 6 34.67 -13.74 48.39
N GLY A 7 33.47 -13.89 47.84
CA GLY A 7 33.22 -14.20 46.46
C GLY A 7 33.20 -12.92 45.61
N SER A 8 33.93 -12.95 44.47
CA SER A 8 34.06 -11.87 43.53
C SER A 8 32.78 -11.66 42.73
N GLU A 9 32.18 -10.48 42.81
CA GLU A 9 31.13 -10.02 41.93
C GLU A 9 31.66 -9.78 40.49
N LYS A 10 31.28 -10.65 39.57
CA LYS A 10 31.47 -10.39 38.14
C LYS A 10 30.33 -9.48 37.66
N GLY A 11 30.60 -8.20 37.54
CA GLY A 11 29.69 -7.23 36.95
C GLY A 11 29.46 -7.54 35.47
N ILE A 12 28.19 -7.86 35.12
CA ILE A 12 27.73 -7.98 33.75
C ILE A 12 27.62 -6.56 33.18
N ARG A 13 28.56 -6.18 32.32
CA ARG A 13 28.44 -4.97 31.49
C ARG A 13 27.40 -5.21 30.45
N LEU A 14 26.19 -4.66 30.62
CA LEU A 14 25.21 -4.48 29.56
C LEU A 14 25.81 -3.55 28.50
N LYS A 15 26.07 -4.09 27.31
CA LYS A 15 26.35 -3.27 26.13
C LYS A 15 25.10 -2.48 25.80
N LEU A 16 25.15 -1.16 25.95
CA LEU A 16 24.13 -0.25 25.40
C LEU A 16 24.07 -0.46 23.88
N PRO A 17 22.86 -0.46 23.28
CA PRO A 17 22.74 -0.54 21.84
C PRO A 17 23.45 0.66 21.19
N MET A 18 24.21 0.39 20.14
CA MET A 18 24.86 1.42 19.32
C MET A 18 23.80 2.40 18.84
N ALA A 19 24.05 3.69 18.95
CA ALA A 19 23.23 4.74 18.41
C ALA A 19 22.97 4.46 16.92
N ALA A 20 21.69 4.56 16.50
CA ALA A 20 21.32 4.46 15.10
C ALA A 20 22.10 5.51 14.29
N PRO A 21 22.55 5.19 13.07
CA PRO A 21 23.25 6.15 12.23
C PRO A 21 22.33 7.36 11.99
N SER A 22 22.78 8.54 12.37
CA SER A 22 22.09 9.79 12.07
C SER A 22 22.03 9.92 10.56
N ILE A 23 20.80 9.97 10.00
CA ILE A 23 20.57 10.31 8.59
C ILE A 23 21.09 11.74 8.44
N SER A 24 22.25 11.90 7.82
CA SER A 24 22.77 13.22 7.46
C SER A 24 21.77 13.87 6.51
N ALA A 25 21.39 15.10 6.80
CA ALA A 25 20.54 15.89 5.93
C ALA A 25 21.13 15.87 4.51
N PHE A 26 20.36 15.39 3.53
CA PHE A 26 20.78 15.35 2.14
C PHE A 26 21.10 16.78 1.68
N PRO A 27 22.25 17.03 1.04
CA PRO A 27 22.58 18.36 0.55
C PRO A 27 21.55 18.80 -0.50
N ALA A 28 20.87 19.90 -0.21
CA ALA A 28 19.96 20.56 -1.13
C ALA A 28 20.78 21.30 -2.20
N GLN A 29 21.09 20.62 -3.33
CA GLN A 29 21.50 21.27 -4.58
C GLN A 29 21.60 20.25 -5.72
N ALA A 30 20.48 20.02 -6.38
CA ALA A 30 20.43 19.56 -7.77
C ALA A 30 19.25 20.29 -8.43
N SER A 31 19.36 20.67 -9.70
CA SER A 31 18.29 21.28 -10.46
C SER A 31 16.99 20.48 -10.30
N HIS A 32 15.99 21.07 -9.66
CA HIS A 32 14.74 20.42 -9.23
C HIS A 32 13.78 20.17 -10.41
N SER A 33 14.21 19.36 -11.40
CA SER A 33 13.26 18.84 -12.36
C SER A 33 12.49 17.68 -11.73
N PRO A 34 11.15 17.69 -11.75
CA PRO A 34 10.37 16.60 -11.19
C PRO A 34 10.67 15.28 -11.92
N LEU A 35 10.66 14.18 -11.18
CA LEU A 35 10.84 12.85 -11.73
C LEU A 35 9.74 12.57 -12.76
N THR A 36 10.08 12.61 -14.04
CA THR A 36 9.10 12.54 -15.14
C THR A 36 9.45 11.36 -16.05
N ASP A 37 8.43 10.62 -16.48
CA ASP A 37 8.60 9.50 -17.41
C ASP A 37 8.62 9.96 -18.88
N SER A 38 8.88 9.03 -19.81
CA SER A 38 8.91 9.29 -21.27
C SER A 38 7.58 9.74 -21.86
N HIS A 39 6.49 9.67 -21.10
CA HIS A 39 5.15 10.12 -21.50
C HIS A 39 4.74 11.47 -20.86
N GLY A 40 5.67 12.15 -20.21
CA GLY A 40 5.43 13.45 -19.55
C GLY A 40 4.67 13.37 -18.22
N ARG A 41 4.50 12.18 -17.63
CA ARG A 41 3.82 12.01 -16.34
C ARG A 41 4.80 12.23 -15.20
N VAL A 42 4.45 13.10 -14.26
CA VAL A 42 5.23 13.34 -13.05
C VAL A 42 4.99 12.19 -12.04
N ILE A 43 6.08 11.54 -11.63
CA ILE A 43 6.05 10.43 -10.68
C ILE A 43 6.31 10.97 -9.27
N HIS A 44 5.29 10.93 -8.42
CA HIS A 44 5.35 11.45 -7.05
C HIS A 44 4.76 10.50 -5.99
N ASP A 45 4.22 9.34 -6.39
CA ASP A 45 3.61 8.33 -5.50
C ASP A 45 4.44 7.03 -5.52
N LEU A 46 5.17 6.75 -4.46
CA LEU A 46 5.93 5.52 -4.27
C LEU A 46 5.11 4.53 -3.42
N ARG A 47 4.87 3.34 -3.96
CA ARG A 47 4.31 2.21 -3.21
C ARG A 47 5.43 1.25 -2.83
N VAL A 48 5.56 0.96 -1.55
CA VAL A 48 6.62 0.11 -1.00
C VAL A 48 6.01 -1.13 -0.39
N SER A 49 6.30 -2.28 -0.97
CA SER A 49 6.03 -3.57 -0.33
C SER A 49 7.11 -3.81 0.73
N ILE A 50 6.73 -3.89 2.01
CA ILE A 50 7.69 -4.07 3.10
C ILE A 50 7.77 -5.53 3.58
N THR A 51 6.92 -6.39 3.06
CA THR A 51 6.89 -7.85 3.27
C THR A 51 5.98 -8.49 2.22
N ASP A 52 6.24 -9.73 1.88
CA ASP A 52 5.32 -10.56 1.09
C ASP A 52 4.55 -11.58 1.96
N ARG A 53 4.80 -11.59 3.28
CA ARG A 53 4.03 -12.39 4.23
C ARG A 53 2.64 -11.82 4.42
N CYS A 54 1.65 -12.70 4.52
CA CYS A 54 0.27 -12.31 4.83
C CYS A 54 -0.37 -13.37 5.74
N ASN A 55 -1.17 -12.94 6.70
CA ASN A 55 -1.96 -13.81 7.58
C ASN A 55 -3.32 -14.18 6.98
N TYR A 56 -3.67 -13.69 5.78
CA TYR A 56 -4.87 -14.04 5.03
C TYR A 56 -4.52 -14.83 3.77
N LYS A 57 -5.50 -15.59 3.26
CA LYS A 57 -5.42 -16.36 2.01
C LYS A 57 -6.60 -16.03 1.10
N CYS A 58 -6.83 -14.74 0.87
CA CYS A 58 -7.98 -14.27 0.10
C CYS A 58 -8.06 -14.97 -1.26
N VAL A 59 -9.29 -15.39 -1.63
CA VAL A 59 -9.58 -16.19 -2.84
C VAL A 59 -9.04 -15.56 -4.12
N TYR A 60 -8.95 -14.25 -4.17
CA TYR A 60 -8.52 -13.46 -5.33
C TYR A 60 -7.07 -12.99 -5.26
N CYS A 61 -6.31 -13.33 -4.22
CA CYS A 61 -4.96 -12.81 -4.03
C CYS A 61 -3.93 -13.93 -3.97
N ARG A 62 -4.06 -14.84 -3.00
CA ARG A 62 -3.06 -15.86 -2.71
C ARG A 62 -3.70 -17.24 -2.57
N THR A 63 -3.20 -18.21 -3.33
CA THR A 63 -3.63 -19.61 -3.26
C THR A 63 -2.58 -20.55 -2.68
N GLY A 64 -1.31 -20.09 -2.61
CA GLY A 64 -0.14 -20.87 -2.20
C GLY A 64 0.16 -20.87 -0.70
N GLU A 65 1.41 -21.17 -0.35
CA GLU A 65 1.89 -21.24 1.03
C GLU A 65 1.94 -19.86 1.73
N VAL A 66 1.90 -19.87 3.08
CA VAL A 66 1.76 -18.66 3.91
C VAL A 66 3.09 -17.93 4.13
N GLY A 67 4.24 -18.54 3.81
CA GLY A 67 5.57 -17.97 4.06
C GLY A 67 5.96 -16.82 3.12
N ALA A 68 7.07 -16.15 3.44
CA ALA A 68 7.74 -15.25 2.52
C ALA A 68 8.34 -16.06 1.37
N GLN A 69 8.19 -15.56 0.13
CA GLN A 69 8.82 -16.14 -1.05
C GLN A 69 10.08 -15.37 -1.45
N TYR A 70 10.16 -14.10 -1.04
CA TYR A 70 11.27 -13.21 -1.36
C TYR A 70 11.93 -12.71 -0.07
N PRO A 71 13.24 -12.40 -0.11
CA PRO A 71 13.92 -11.75 1.00
C PRO A 71 13.34 -10.36 1.25
N GLU A 72 13.34 -9.93 2.51
CA GLU A 72 12.93 -8.59 2.90
C GLU A 72 14.19 -7.72 3.10
N LEU A 73 14.11 -6.48 2.67
CA LEU A 73 15.12 -5.47 2.96
C LEU A 73 15.20 -5.20 4.48
N ALA A 74 16.38 -4.86 4.98
CA ALA A 74 16.56 -4.37 6.33
C ALA A 74 15.98 -2.95 6.49
N LEU A 75 15.74 -2.52 7.71
CA LEU A 75 15.16 -1.21 8.01
C LEU A 75 15.97 -0.07 7.38
N ASP A 76 17.28 -0.07 7.57
CA ASP A 76 18.19 0.93 7.05
C ASP A 76 18.26 0.94 5.51
N GLU A 77 18.14 -0.23 4.88
CA GLU A 77 18.07 -0.36 3.42
C GLU A 77 16.77 0.27 2.87
N TYR A 78 15.62 0.02 3.51
CA TYR A 78 14.36 0.72 3.14
C TYR A 78 14.49 2.22 3.31
N LEU A 79 15.01 2.69 4.44
CA LEU A 79 15.15 4.12 4.71
C LEU A 79 16.04 4.79 3.67
N ARG A 80 17.16 4.15 3.31
CA ARG A 80 18.07 4.67 2.30
C ARG A 80 17.40 4.72 0.93
N LEU A 81 16.81 3.63 0.47
CA LEU A 81 16.19 3.58 -0.87
C LEU A 81 15.00 4.54 -0.96
N ILE A 82 14.11 4.59 0.04
CA ILE A 82 12.98 5.54 0.06
C ILE A 82 13.51 6.98 0.09
N GLY A 83 14.57 7.26 0.86
CA GLY A 83 15.24 8.57 0.91
C GLY A 83 15.74 9.02 -0.48
N VAL A 84 16.33 8.10 -1.24
CA VAL A 84 16.76 8.37 -2.63
C VAL A 84 15.57 8.73 -3.53
N PHE A 85 14.44 8.02 -3.41
CA PHE A 85 13.21 8.36 -4.13
C PHE A 85 12.65 9.73 -3.73
N VAL A 86 12.65 10.05 -2.44
CA VAL A 86 12.20 11.37 -1.93
C VAL A 86 13.08 12.49 -2.47
N ALA A 87 14.40 12.28 -2.54
CA ALA A 87 15.34 13.23 -3.15
C ALA A 87 15.15 13.40 -4.67
N LEU A 88 14.39 12.52 -5.33
CA LEU A 88 13.98 12.64 -6.73
C LEU A 88 12.58 13.26 -6.91
N GLY A 89 11.91 13.69 -5.82
CA GLY A 89 10.62 14.38 -5.89
C GLY A 89 9.41 13.50 -5.54
N ILE A 90 9.61 12.33 -4.93
CA ILE A 90 8.49 11.58 -4.35
C ILE A 90 7.96 12.35 -3.13
N THR A 91 6.65 12.62 -3.13
CA THR A 91 5.95 13.32 -2.04
C THR A 91 5.00 12.43 -1.27
N LYS A 92 4.61 11.29 -1.85
CA LYS A 92 3.70 10.31 -1.23
C LYS A 92 4.38 8.95 -1.15
N VAL A 93 4.40 8.36 0.05
CA VAL A 93 4.85 6.98 0.25
C VAL A 93 3.72 6.17 0.86
N ARG A 94 3.38 5.06 0.20
CA ARG A 94 2.41 4.11 0.71
C ARG A 94 3.08 2.80 1.04
N LEU A 95 3.08 2.45 2.34
CA LEU A 95 3.51 1.15 2.80
C LEU A 95 2.42 0.12 2.56
N THR A 96 2.82 -1.01 2.01
CA THR A 96 1.96 -2.13 1.64
C THR A 96 2.78 -3.43 1.71
N GLY A 97 2.32 -4.50 1.10
CA GLY A 97 3.01 -5.78 1.05
C GLY A 97 2.01 -6.90 0.85
N GLY A 98 2.26 -8.05 1.45
CA GLY A 98 1.23 -8.97 1.83
C GLY A 98 0.39 -8.32 2.93
N GLU A 99 0.82 -8.45 4.20
CA GLU A 99 0.26 -7.66 5.29
C GLU A 99 1.39 -6.89 6.01
N PRO A 100 1.48 -5.58 5.84
CA PRO A 100 2.59 -4.78 6.39
C PRO A 100 2.65 -4.79 7.91
N LEU A 101 1.53 -4.98 8.62
CA LEU A 101 1.49 -5.02 10.08
C LEU A 101 2.11 -6.31 10.66
N LEU A 102 2.44 -7.30 9.84
CA LEU A 102 3.23 -8.46 10.27
C LEU A 102 4.73 -8.16 10.40
N ARG A 103 5.19 -7.05 9.84
CA ARG A 103 6.57 -6.61 9.99
C ARG A 103 6.77 -6.00 11.38
N ARG A 104 7.73 -6.56 12.16
CA ARG A 104 7.91 -6.20 13.58
C ARG A 104 8.35 -4.75 13.79
N ASP A 105 9.13 -4.20 12.87
CA ASP A 105 9.69 -2.85 12.91
C ASP A 105 8.87 -1.83 12.11
N VAL A 106 7.59 -2.16 11.72
CA VAL A 106 6.75 -1.27 10.92
C VAL A 106 6.52 0.10 11.57
N VAL A 107 6.33 0.15 12.89
CA VAL A 107 6.14 1.41 13.63
C VAL A 107 7.41 2.26 13.60
N GLU A 108 8.59 1.62 13.73
CA GLU A 108 9.88 2.30 13.64
C GLU A 108 10.14 2.81 12.21
N LEU A 109 9.85 1.99 11.20
CA LEU A 109 9.94 2.41 9.80
C LEU A 109 9.07 3.66 9.53
N VAL A 110 7.82 3.67 10.00
CA VAL A 110 6.94 4.85 9.87
C VAL A 110 7.53 6.07 10.58
N ARG A 111 8.07 5.89 11.79
CA ARG A 111 8.68 6.97 12.58
C ARG A 111 9.86 7.60 11.85
N GLU A 112 10.77 6.80 11.33
CA GLU A 112 11.93 7.30 10.60
C GLU A 112 11.52 7.96 9.27
N LEU A 113 10.59 7.36 8.51
CA LEU A 113 10.07 7.97 7.29
C LEU A 113 9.35 9.30 7.53
N SER A 114 8.68 9.46 8.67
CA SER A 114 7.98 10.71 9.03
C SER A 114 8.93 11.92 9.24
N ARG A 115 10.22 11.65 9.44
CA ARG A 115 11.28 12.67 9.57
C ARG A 115 11.77 13.19 8.22
N LEU A 116 11.55 12.43 7.15
CA LEU A 116 11.93 12.85 5.80
C LEU A 116 11.12 14.09 5.39
N ARG A 117 11.74 14.89 4.53
CA ARG A 117 11.12 16.08 3.94
C ARG A 117 11.16 15.97 2.43
N THR A 118 10.11 16.44 1.77
CA THR A 118 10.07 16.59 0.31
C THR A 118 11.08 17.64 -0.15
N LEU A 119 11.27 17.78 -1.45
CA LEU A 119 12.14 18.82 -2.00
C LEU A 119 11.70 20.23 -1.60
N ASP A 120 10.40 20.45 -1.40
CA ASP A 120 9.82 21.72 -0.98
C ASP A 120 9.90 21.94 0.55
N GLY A 121 10.48 20.98 1.29
CA GLY A 121 10.60 21.04 2.74
C GLY A 121 9.36 20.57 3.52
N ASP A 122 8.31 20.16 2.81
CA ASP A 122 7.07 19.67 3.40
C ASP A 122 7.25 18.27 4.04
N LYS A 123 6.30 17.90 4.89
CA LYS A 123 6.21 16.54 5.42
C LYS A 123 5.82 15.57 4.30
N LEU A 124 6.46 14.41 4.31
CA LEU A 124 6.09 13.31 3.43
C LEU A 124 4.68 12.82 3.75
N ASP A 125 3.84 12.63 2.70
CA ASP A 125 2.51 12.03 2.86
C ASP A 125 2.65 10.51 3.03
N LEU A 126 2.62 10.05 4.28
CA LEU A 126 2.75 8.65 4.64
C LEU A 126 1.39 7.98 4.76
N ALA A 127 1.19 6.92 3.99
CA ALA A 127 -0.03 6.12 4.03
C ALA A 127 0.33 4.63 4.19
N LEU A 128 -0.61 3.86 4.74
CA LEU A 128 -0.47 2.41 4.88
C LEU A 128 -1.75 1.72 4.39
N THR A 129 -1.60 0.58 3.71
CA THR A 129 -2.72 -0.30 3.35
C THR A 129 -2.57 -1.60 4.11
N THR A 130 -3.61 -2.04 4.80
CA THR A 130 -3.61 -3.24 5.66
C THR A 130 -4.91 -4.03 5.51
N ASN A 131 -4.87 -5.32 5.82
CA ASN A 131 -6.09 -6.13 6.00
C ASN A 131 -6.80 -5.86 7.34
N GLY A 132 -6.24 -5.02 8.20
CA GLY A 132 -6.85 -4.56 9.44
C GLY A 132 -6.81 -5.55 10.62
N HIS A 133 -6.37 -6.78 10.45
CA HIS A 133 -6.40 -7.82 11.48
C HIS A 133 -5.63 -7.45 12.76
N LEU A 134 -4.48 -6.80 12.60
CA LEU A 134 -3.61 -6.38 13.71
C LEU A 134 -3.76 -4.89 14.06
N LEU A 135 -4.66 -4.19 13.39
CA LEU A 135 -4.75 -2.73 13.46
C LEU A 135 -5.25 -2.23 14.81
N GLU A 136 -6.08 -3.00 15.53
CA GLU A 136 -6.60 -2.62 16.84
C GLU A 136 -5.47 -2.21 17.81
N SER A 137 -4.39 -2.99 17.87
CA SER A 137 -3.25 -2.72 18.74
C SER A 137 -2.22 -1.75 18.17
N LEU A 138 -2.21 -1.55 16.84
CA LEU A 138 -1.18 -0.77 16.16
C LEU A 138 -1.64 0.60 15.68
N ALA A 139 -2.94 0.91 15.70
CA ALA A 139 -3.45 2.18 15.19
C ALA A 139 -2.83 3.40 15.90
N GLN A 140 -2.87 3.43 17.24
CA GLN A 140 -2.29 4.53 18.01
C GLN A 140 -0.77 4.60 17.88
N PRO A 141 0.01 3.51 18.03
CA PRO A 141 1.46 3.52 17.78
C PRO A 141 1.86 4.04 16.39
N LEU A 142 1.12 3.67 15.34
CA LEU A 142 1.35 4.16 13.98
C LEU A 142 1.05 5.66 13.84
N LYS A 143 -0.03 6.14 14.46
CA LYS A 143 -0.36 7.57 14.50
C LYS A 143 0.73 8.38 15.20
N ASP A 144 1.17 7.93 16.36
CA ASP A 144 2.23 8.57 17.16
C ASP A 144 3.59 8.55 16.43
N ALA A 145 3.81 7.54 15.60
CA ALA A 145 4.97 7.46 14.72
C ALA A 145 4.91 8.42 13.52
N GLY A 146 3.76 9.06 13.27
CA GLY A 146 3.59 10.03 12.20
C GLY A 146 2.88 9.54 10.94
N LEU A 147 2.20 8.38 11.00
CA LEU A 147 1.35 7.93 9.89
C LEU A 147 0.21 8.94 9.67
N ASN A 148 0.03 9.40 8.42
CA ASN A 148 -1.01 10.37 8.10
C ASN A 148 -2.38 9.70 7.93
N ARG A 149 -2.45 8.63 7.14
CA ARG A 149 -3.71 8.01 6.72
C ARG A 149 -3.57 6.50 6.55
N ILE A 150 -4.70 5.82 6.70
CA ILE A 150 -4.75 4.37 6.54
C ILE A 150 -5.85 3.98 5.55
N THR A 151 -5.61 2.87 4.87
CA THR A 151 -6.61 2.18 4.06
C THR A 151 -6.74 0.76 4.58
N VAL A 152 -7.94 0.33 4.88
CA VAL A 152 -8.23 -1.04 5.32
C VAL A 152 -8.88 -1.79 4.16
N SER A 153 -8.39 -3.00 3.86
CA SER A 153 -9.02 -3.91 2.90
C SER A 153 -10.12 -4.68 3.60
N MET A 154 -11.35 -4.57 3.08
CA MET A 154 -12.53 -5.23 3.62
C MET A 154 -13.49 -5.53 2.47
N ASP A 155 -13.71 -6.81 2.18
CA ASP A 155 -14.40 -7.24 0.97
C ASP A 155 -15.87 -7.67 1.20
N ALA A 156 -16.36 -7.61 2.42
CA ALA A 156 -17.76 -7.77 2.77
C ALA A 156 -18.08 -7.05 4.09
N VAL A 157 -19.35 -6.69 4.28
CA VAL A 157 -19.88 -6.07 5.50
C VAL A 157 -20.62 -7.05 6.41
N ASP A 158 -20.56 -8.35 6.10
CA ASP A 158 -21.00 -9.44 6.96
C ASP A 158 -19.88 -10.46 7.18
N ALA A 159 -19.94 -11.16 8.31
CA ALA A 159 -18.89 -12.09 8.72
C ALA A 159 -18.77 -13.30 7.79
N ALA A 160 -19.89 -13.88 7.36
CA ALA A 160 -19.89 -15.12 6.59
C ALA A 160 -19.21 -14.93 5.23
N THR A 161 -19.57 -13.88 4.48
CA THR A 161 -18.96 -13.55 3.19
C THR A 161 -17.50 -13.13 3.37
N PHE A 162 -17.19 -12.29 4.39
CA PHE A 162 -15.82 -11.83 4.63
C PHE A 162 -14.86 -12.98 4.96
N GLU A 163 -15.27 -13.88 5.86
CA GLU A 163 -14.44 -15.02 6.29
C GLU A 163 -14.32 -16.08 5.19
N HIS A 164 -15.35 -16.24 4.36
CA HIS A 164 -15.26 -17.05 3.15
C HIS A 164 -14.20 -16.52 2.17
N ILE A 165 -14.19 -15.20 1.93
CA ILE A 165 -13.21 -14.57 1.03
C ILE A 165 -11.80 -14.64 1.61
N THR A 166 -11.61 -14.28 2.88
CA THR A 166 -10.28 -14.22 3.53
C THR A 166 -9.74 -15.59 3.91
N ARG A 167 -10.61 -16.58 4.04
CA ARG A 167 -10.33 -17.95 4.54
C ARG A 167 -9.75 -17.94 5.95
N VAL A 168 -10.20 -17.00 6.79
CA VAL A 168 -9.77 -16.87 8.19
C VAL A 168 -10.99 -16.61 9.08
N GLU A 169 -11.32 -17.56 9.92
CA GLU A 169 -12.40 -17.47 10.90
C GLU A 169 -12.12 -16.36 11.95
N GLY A 170 -13.15 -15.63 12.36
CA GLY A 170 -13.05 -14.51 13.31
C GLY A 170 -12.36 -13.26 12.76
N SER A 171 -11.98 -13.26 11.47
CA SER A 171 -11.28 -12.13 10.85
C SER A 171 -12.15 -10.88 10.73
N TYR A 172 -13.45 -11.02 10.49
CA TYR A 172 -14.37 -9.89 10.37
C TYR A 172 -14.41 -9.03 11.63
N ALA A 173 -14.56 -9.65 12.81
CA ALA A 173 -14.57 -8.93 14.08
C ALA A 173 -13.25 -8.18 14.34
N LYS A 174 -12.11 -8.78 13.97
CA LYS A 174 -10.79 -8.16 14.08
C LYS A 174 -10.66 -6.91 13.20
N VAL A 175 -11.13 -6.99 11.98
CA VAL A 175 -11.08 -5.85 11.05
C VAL A 175 -11.96 -4.71 11.53
N LEU A 176 -13.17 -4.98 12.01
CA LEU A 176 -14.05 -3.96 12.59
C LEU A 176 -13.42 -3.28 13.82
N ALA A 177 -12.81 -4.06 14.72
CA ALA A 177 -12.09 -3.51 15.87
C ALA A 177 -10.93 -2.61 15.41
N GLY A 178 -10.17 -3.04 14.39
CA GLY A 178 -9.10 -2.25 13.78
C GLY A 178 -9.58 -0.94 13.15
N ILE A 179 -10.71 -0.95 12.44
CA ILE A 179 -11.34 0.26 11.85
C ILE A 179 -11.71 1.25 12.95
N ARG A 180 -12.35 0.79 14.04
CA ARG A 180 -12.71 1.62 15.20
C ARG A 180 -11.48 2.20 15.88
N ALA A 181 -10.43 1.40 16.06
CA ALA A 181 -9.17 1.86 16.65
C ALA A 181 -8.47 2.91 15.77
N ALA A 182 -8.46 2.73 14.45
CA ALA A 182 -7.90 3.70 13.51
C ALA A 182 -8.64 5.05 13.56
N ARG A 183 -9.97 5.02 13.67
CA ARG A 183 -10.80 6.21 13.85
C ARG A 183 -10.47 6.89 15.18
N ALA A 184 -10.46 6.14 16.29
CA ALA A 184 -10.14 6.68 17.60
C ALA A 184 -8.74 7.32 17.66
N ALA A 185 -7.76 6.76 16.95
CA ALA A 185 -6.41 7.32 16.80
C ALA A 185 -6.34 8.54 15.86
N GLY A 186 -7.43 8.93 15.19
CA GLY A 186 -7.45 10.06 14.25
C GLY A 186 -6.66 9.83 12.96
N LEU A 187 -6.60 8.59 12.46
CA LEU A 187 -6.04 8.24 11.14
C LEU A 187 -7.06 8.55 10.04
N ALA A 188 -7.17 9.83 9.66
CA ALA A 188 -8.17 10.32 8.70
C ALA A 188 -7.51 10.88 7.43
N PRO A 189 -8.19 10.78 6.26
CA PRO A 189 -9.44 10.05 6.05
C PRO A 189 -9.24 8.54 6.09
N LEU A 190 -10.14 7.84 6.79
CA LEU A 190 -10.17 6.39 6.82
C LEU A 190 -10.84 5.86 5.54
N LYS A 191 -10.12 5.02 4.81
CA LYS A 191 -10.61 4.45 3.55
C LYS A 191 -10.72 2.94 3.66
N ILE A 192 -11.82 2.41 3.11
CA ILE A 192 -12.05 0.97 2.99
C ILE A 192 -11.92 0.60 1.52
N ASN A 193 -11.05 -0.34 1.19
CA ASN A 193 -10.97 -0.93 -0.14
C ASN A 193 -11.76 -2.23 -0.18
N CYS A 194 -12.63 -2.37 -1.16
CA CYS A 194 -13.36 -3.60 -1.45
C CYS A 194 -13.08 -4.01 -2.90
N VAL A 195 -12.45 -5.16 -3.10
CA VAL A 195 -12.34 -5.78 -4.43
C VAL A 195 -13.65 -6.51 -4.70
N LEU A 196 -14.35 -6.12 -5.77
CA LEU A 196 -15.62 -6.75 -6.15
C LEU A 196 -15.40 -7.91 -7.12
N LEU A 197 -15.96 -9.05 -6.76
CA LEU A 197 -15.98 -10.27 -7.56
C LEU A 197 -17.43 -10.73 -7.74
N ARG A 198 -17.88 -10.85 -8.97
CA ARG A 198 -19.22 -11.35 -9.27
C ARG A 198 -19.39 -12.78 -8.75
N GLY A 199 -20.50 -13.00 -8.05
CA GLY A 199 -20.83 -14.27 -7.43
C GLY A 199 -20.13 -14.56 -6.10
N PHE A 200 -19.29 -13.62 -5.59
CA PHE A 200 -18.66 -13.73 -4.29
C PHE A 200 -19.14 -12.67 -3.30
N ASN A 201 -19.13 -11.39 -3.69
CA ASN A 201 -19.49 -10.26 -2.84
C ASN A 201 -20.15 -9.10 -3.60
N ASP A 202 -20.57 -9.31 -4.83
CA ASP A 202 -21.24 -8.28 -5.61
C ASP A 202 -22.65 -7.95 -5.08
N ASP A 203 -23.24 -8.81 -4.27
CA ASP A 203 -24.44 -8.54 -3.48
C ASP A 203 -24.23 -7.54 -2.35
N GLN A 204 -22.96 -7.29 -1.93
CA GLN A 204 -22.61 -6.39 -0.83
C GLN A 204 -22.55 -4.90 -1.22
N ILE A 205 -22.71 -4.56 -2.50
CA ILE A 205 -22.51 -3.19 -3.02
C ILE A 205 -23.37 -2.17 -2.28
N GLU A 206 -24.67 -2.42 -2.14
CA GLU A 206 -25.59 -1.51 -1.45
C GLU A 206 -25.33 -1.46 0.06
N SER A 207 -24.99 -2.60 0.67
CA SER A 207 -24.64 -2.69 2.08
C SER A 207 -23.38 -1.88 2.39
N PHE A 208 -22.36 -1.91 1.52
CA PHE A 208 -21.19 -1.05 1.63
C PHE A 208 -21.51 0.44 1.46
N ALA A 209 -22.45 0.80 0.60
CA ALA A 209 -22.89 2.19 0.46
C ALA A 209 -23.54 2.72 1.76
N ARG A 210 -24.34 1.89 2.44
CA ARG A 210 -24.90 2.20 3.76
C ARG A 210 -23.81 2.26 4.83
N PHE A 211 -22.92 1.27 4.86
CA PHE A 211 -21.77 1.23 5.77
C PHE A 211 -20.87 2.47 5.66
N ALA A 212 -20.64 2.98 4.43
CA ALA A 212 -19.87 4.20 4.21
C ALA A 212 -20.46 5.41 4.95
N ARG A 213 -21.80 5.52 4.97
CA ARG A 213 -22.54 6.60 5.63
C ARG A 213 -22.60 6.43 7.15
N GLU A 214 -22.90 5.20 7.60
CA GLU A 214 -23.07 4.87 9.03
C GLU A 214 -21.74 4.97 9.79
N GLU A 215 -20.67 4.52 9.16
CA GLU A 215 -19.34 4.49 9.79
C GLU A 215 -18.46 5.70 9.42
N ASP A 216 -18.96 6.68 8.67
CA ASP A 216 -18.23 7.87 8.22
C ASP A 216 -16.85 7.49 7.64
N VAL A 217 -16.85 6.59 6.66
CA VAL A 217 -15.66 6.12 5.96
C VAL A 217 -15.82 6.26 4.45
N VAL A 218 -14.70 6.41 3.74
CA VAL A 218 -14.72 6.40 2.27
C VAL A 218 -14.57 4.96 1.78
N VAL A 219 -15.66 4.35 1.32
CA VAL A 219 -15.59 3.03 0.67
C VAL A 219 -15.12 3.19 -0.77
N ARG A 220 -14.12 2.41 -1.15
CA ARG A 220 -13.58 2.37 -2.52
C ARG A 220 -13.74 0.97 -3.11
N PHE A 221 -14.65 0.84 -4.02
CA PHE A 221 -14.79 -0.37 -4.83
C PHE A 221 -13.68 -0.45 -5.86
N ILE A 222 -13.14 -1.64 -6.06
CA ILE A 222 -12.04 -1.91 -7.00
C ILE A 222 -12.50 -3.03 -7.93
N GLU A 223 -12.47 -2.78 -9.24
CA GLU A 223 -12.67 -3.82 -10.24
C GLU A 223 -11.58 -4.88 -10.09
N PHE A 224 -11.97 -6.14 -10.09
CA PHE A 224 -11.03 -7.25 -9.96
C PHE A 224 -10.05 -7.29 -11.13
N MET A 225 -8.76 -7.38 -10.80
CA MET A 225 -7.66 -7.36 -11.76
C MET A 225 -6.97 -8.73 -11.84
N PRO A 226 -6.38 -9.11 -13.00
CA PRO A 226 -5.69 -10.38 -13.20
C PRO A 226 -4.30 -10.42 -12.53
N LEU A 227 -4.26 -10.37 -11.18
CA LEU A 227 -3.05 -10.34 -10.36
C LEU A 227 -3.01 -11.43 -9.28
N GLU A 228 -4.00 -12.31 -9.27
CA GLU A 228 -4.08 -13.45 -8.36
C GLU A 228 -3.08 -14.56 -8.75
N GLU A 229 -2.71 -15.43 -7.81
CA GLU A 229 -1.82 -16.58 -8.09
C GLU A 229 -2.51 -17.65 -8.97
N GLY A 230 -3.84 -17.74 -8.92
CA GLY A 230 -4.64 -18.71 -9.66
C GLY A 230 -5.02 -18.28 -11.07
N ARG A 231 -6.13 -18.83 -11.55
CA ARG A 231 -6.76 -18.51 -12.85
C ARG A 231 -8.23 -18.11 -12.65
N LEU A 232 -8.52 -17.39 -11.57
CA LEU A 232 -9.87 -16.99 -11.21
C LEU A 232 -10.37 -15.86 -12.12
N TRP A 233 -9.47 -14.98 -12.56
CA TRP A 233 -9.84 -13.81 -13.33
C TRP A 233 -10.35 -14.16 -14.72
N THR A 234 -11.55 -13.71 -15.03
CA THR A 234 -12.14 -13.64 -16.38
C THR A 234 -12.89 -12.29 -16.51
N PRO A 235 -13.17 -11.81 -17.73
CA PRO A 235 -13.94 -10.58 -17.90
C PRO A 235 -15.33 -10.64 -17.24
N GLU A 236 -15.95 -11.82 -17.19
CA GLU A 236 -17.31 -12.03 -16.66
C GLU A 236 -17.37 -11.86 -15.12
N ILE A 237 -16.29 -12.14 -14.40
CA ILE A 237 -16.23 -11.98 -12.93
C ILE A 237 -16.06 -10.51 -12.52
N VAL A 238 -15.69 -9.63 -13.45
CA VAL A 238 -15.50 -8.20 -13.17
C VAL A 238 -16.86 -7.53 -13.00
N VAL A 239 -17.01 -6.81 -11.89
CA VAL A 239 -18.14 -5.89 -11.66
C VAL A 239 -17.68 -4.50 -12.06
N THR A 240 -18.23 -3.96 -13.14
CA THR A 240 -17.75 -2.71 -13.74
C THR A 240 -18.19 -1.47 -12.96
N LEU A 241 -17.45 -0.36 -13.11
CA LEU A 241 -17.80 0.96 -12.55
C LEU A 241 -19.27 1.31 -12.85
N ARG A 242 -19.72 1.16 -14.08
CA ARG A 242 -21.09 1.50 -14.49
C ARG A 242 -22.09 0.68 -13.68
N GLU A 243 -21.87 -0.62 -13.56
CA GLU A 243 -22.75 -1.51 -12.79
C GLU A 243 -22.80 -1.13 -11.31
N ILE A 244 -21.64 -0.77 -10.70
CA ILE A 244 -21.58 -0.33 -9.31
C ILE A 244 -22.39 0.94 -9.10
N VAL A 245 -22.20 1.95 -9.97
CA VAL A 245 -22.95 3.23 -9.91
C VAL A 245 -24.44 2.99 -10.08
N ASP A 246 -24.83 2.17 -11.06
CA ASP A 246 -26.24 1.87 -11.35
C ASP A 246 -26.89 1.13 -10.17
N ARG A 247 -26.22 0.17 -9.54
CA ARG A 247 -26.74 -0.56 -8.38
C ARG A 247 -26.93 0.34 -7.16
N ILE A 248 -25.91 1.13 -6.80
CA ILE A 248 -26.02 2.06 -5.66
C ILE A 248 -27.08 3.12 -5.96
N GLY A 249 -27.08 3.67 -7.17
CA GLY A 249 -27.96 4.78 -7.57
C GLY A 249 -29.44 4.46 -7.53
N ARG A 250 -29.84 3.18 -7.63
CA ARG A 250 -31.24 2.75 -7.47
C ARG A 250 -31.77 2.93 -6.06
N ALA A 251 -30.92 2.72 -5.05
CA ALA A 251 -31.29 2.82 -3.63
C ALA A 251 -30.86 4.16 -3.02
N LEU A 252 -29.69 4.64 -3.41
CA LEU A 252 -29.03 5.83 -2.87
C LEU A 252 -28.45 6.65 -4.03
N PRO A 253 -29.17 7.64 -4.58
CA PRO A 253 -28.71 8.42 -5.72
C PRO A 253 -27.33 9.06 -5.48
N LEU A 254 -26.47 8.96 -6.48
CA LEU A 254 -25.08 9.43 -6.44
C LEU A 254 -24.89 10.67 -7.33
N VAL A 255 -23.99 11.56 -6.88
CA VAL A 255 -23.49 12.71 -7.63
C VAL A 255 -21.98 12.54 -7.81
N GLU A 256 -21.51 12.60 -9.05
CA GLU A 256 -20.07 12.53 -9.32
C GLU A 256 -19.34 13.78 -8.84
N LEU A 257 -18.20 13.60 -8.18
CA LEU A 257 -17.33 14.65 -7.71
C LEU A 257 -16.10 14.78 -8.64
N PRO A 258 -15.59 16.00 -8.85
CA PRO A 258 -14.35 16.17 -9.59
C PRO A 258 -13.18 15.48 -8.86
N PRO A 259 -12.16 15.02 -9.60
CA PRO A 259 -10.96 14.47 -8.99
C PRO A 259 -10.23 15.55 -8.18
N ARG A 260 -9.61 15.18 -7.05
CA ARG A 260 -8.81 16.10 -6.22
C ARG A 260 -7.47 16.44 -6.90
N GLU A 261 -6.95 15.50 -7.67
CA GLU A 261 -5.73 15.64 -8.47
C GLU A 261 -5.83 14.77 -9.73
N ALA A 262 -5.14 15.16 -10.81
CA ALA A 262 -5.19 14.44 -12.08
C ALA A 262 -4.77 12.97 -11.98
N SER A 263 -3.90 12.63 -11.02
CA SER A 263 -3.41 11.27 -10.78
C SER A 263 -4.32 10.43 -9.88
N GLU A 264 -5.46 10.97 -9.41
CA GLU A 264 -6.39 10.23 -8.55
C GLU A 264 -6.92 8.98 -9.26
N THR A 265 -6.86 7.84 -8.57
CA THR A 265 -7.22 6.55 -9.17
C THR A 265 -8.69 6.23 -9.10
N ALA A 266 -9.38 6.81 -8.11
CA ALA A 266 -10.79 6.56 -7.87
C ALA A 266 -11.64 7.67 -8.50
N ARG A 267 -12.66 7.32 -9.28
CA ARG A 267 -13.77 8.23 -9.53
C ARG A 267 -14.56 8.38 -8.25
N ARG A 268 -14.89 9.60 -7.90
CA ARG A 268 -15.48 9.96 -6.62
C ARG A 268 -16.94 10.31 -6.80
N TYR A 269 -17.74 9.85 -5.87
CA TYR A 269 -19.17 10.14 -5.80
C TYR A 269 -19.54 10.51 -4.37
N THR A 270 -20.47 11.44 -4.21
CA THR A 270 -21.17 11.68 -2.96
C THR A 270 -22.64 11.26 -3.12
N PHE A 271 -23.31 11.00 -2.02
CA PHE A 271 -24.74 10.77 -2.05
C PHE A 271 -25.49 12.09 -2.32
N PHE A 272 -26.70 12.02 -2.87
CA PHE A 272 -27.46 13.20 -3.28
C PHE A 272 -27.66 14.21 -2.13
N ASP A 273 -27.77 13.74 -0.91
CA ASP A 273 -27.87 14.57 0.30
C ASP A 273 -26.52 15.14 0.79
N GLY A 274 -25.42 14.88 0.08
CA GLY A 274 -24.08 15.34 0.40
C GLY A 274 -23.39 14.62 1.57
N VAL A 275 -24.00 13.57 2.14
CA VAL A 275 -23.46 12.87 3.32
C VAL A 275 -22.78 11.57 2.93
N GLY A 276 -21.46 11.53 3.01
CA GLY A 276 -20.62 10.36 2.70
C GLY A 276 -20.01 10.40 1.30
N GLU A 277 -18.98 9.59 1.08
CA GLU A 277 -18.23 9.50 -0.18
C GLU A 277 -18.02 8.03 -0.57
N ILE A 278 -18.22 7.75 -1.85
CA ILE A 278 -17.88 6.48 -2.50
C ILE A 278 -16.79 6.76 -3.55
N GLY A 279 -15.80 5.89 -3.63
CA GLY A 279 -14.83 5.87 -4.71
C GLY A 279 -14.95 4.60 -5.55
N ILE A 280 -14.67 4.68 -6.85
CA ILE A 280 -14.62 3.50 -7.72
C ILE A 280 -13.31 3.52 -8.49
N ILE A 281 -12.48 2.50 -8.30
CA ILE A 281 -11.21 2.29 -8.99
C ILE A 281 -11.48 1.28 -10.10
N ALA A 282 -11.49 1.76 -11.34
CA ALA A 282 -11.92 1.02 -12.51
C ALA A 282 -10.76 0.77 -13.51
N PRO A 283 -9.76 -0.04 -13.15
CA PRO A 283 -8.62 -0.28 -14.02
C PRO A 283 -8.96 -1.10 -15.25
N VAL A 284 -10.05 -1.88 -15.23
CA VAL A 284 -10.45 -2.78 -16.32
C VAL A 284 -11.37 -2.06 -17.30
N SER A 285 -12.46 -1.46 -16.81
CA SER A 285 -13.45 -0.82 -17.67
C SER A 285 -13.10 0.61 -18.07
N GLN A 286 -12.33 1.34 -17.25
CA GLN A 286 -11.92 2.72 -17.49
C GLN A 286 -10.52 2.99 -16.98
N ALA A 287 -9.51 2.54 -17.72
CA ALA A 287 -8.11 2.68 -17.36
C ALA A 287 -7.71 4.17 -17.18
N PHE A 288 -7.00 4.46 -16.08
CA PHE A 288 -6.54 5.81 -15.69
C PHE A 288 -5.00 5.96 -15.81
N CYS A 289 -4.42 5.35 -16.85
CA CYS A 289 -2.96 5.31 -17.04
C CYS A 289 -2.38 6.66 -17.49
N GLY A 290 -3.14 7.50 -18.19
CA GLY A 290 -2.67 8.76 -18.77
C GLY A 290 -2.10 9.76 -17.77
N ALA A 291 -2.56 9.76 -16.51
CA ALA A 291 -2.07 10.61 -15.43
C ALA A 291 -1.41 9.82 -14.29
N CYS A 292 -0.90 8.61 -14.57
CA CYS A 292 -0.37 7.72 -13.54
C CYS A 292 0.96 8.25 -12.95
N SER A 293 0.94 8.64 -11.67
CA SER A 293 2.11 9.15 -10.93
C SER A 293 2.86 8.09 -10.11
N ARG A 294 2.56 6.79 -10.28
CA ARG A 294 3.00 5.73 -9.37
C ARG A 294 4.21 4.98 -9.87
N VAL A 295 5.09 4.65 -8.92
CA VAL A 295 6.17 3.66 -9.05
C VAL A 295 6.12 2.73 -7.84
N ARG A 296 6.70 1.53 -7.94
CA ARG A 296 6.69 0.52 -6.87
C ARG A 296 8.09 0.05 -6.54
N LEU A 297 8.31 -0.21 -5.25
CA LEU A 297 9.47 -0.91 -4.71
C LEU A 297 8.98 -2.20 -4.05
N THR A 298 9.47 -3.35 -4.49
CA THR A 298 9.12 -4.66 -3.93
C THR A 298 9.87 -4.94 -2.63
N SER A 299 9.44 -5.96 -1.87
CA SER A 299 10.08 -6.34 -0.60
C SER A 299 11.53 -6.79 -0.76
N ASP A 300 11.90 -7.30 -1.93
CA ASP A 300 13.25 -7.69 -2.31
C ASP A 300 14.00 -6.57 -3.09
N GLY A 301 13.49 -5.33 -3.04
CA GLY A 301 14.18 -4.13 -3.52
C GLY A 301 14.26 -3.98 -5.03
N LYS A 302 13.26 -4.47 -5.77
CA LYS A 302 13.14 -4.24 -7.21
C LYS A 302 12.16 -3.12 -7.52
N ILE A 303 12.46 -2.32 -8.55
CA ILE A 303 11.55 -1.29 -9.05
C ILE A 303 10.61 -1.93 -10.08
N ARG A 304 9.32 -1.61 -9.97
CA ARG A 304 8.31 -1.87 -10.99
C ARG A 304 7.67 -0.56 -11.40
N THR A 305 7.73 -0.28 -12.67
CA THR A 305 7.20 0.97 -13.27
C THR A 305 5.68 0.95 -13.38
N CYS A 306 5.09 -0.23 -13.54
CA CYS A 306 3.64 -0.46 -13.55
C CYS A 306 3.27 -1.66 -12.68
N LEU A 307 2.02 -1.72 -12.22
CA LEU A 307 1.47 -2.87 -11.52
C LEU A 307 1.51 -4.13 -12.41
N PHE A 308 1.34 -3.94 -13.72
CA PHE A 308 1.32 -5.00 -14.74
C PHE A 308 2.63 -5.12 -15.52
N SER A 309 3.70 -4.48 -15.07
CA SER A 309 5.01 -4.59 -15.71
C SER A 309 5.46 -6.05 -15.79
N GLN A 310 6.02 -6.44 -16.92
CA GLN A 310 6.66 -7.75 -17.11
C GLN A 310 8.13 -7.72 -16.70
N VAL A 311 8.69 -6.52 -16.54
CA VAL A 311 10.09 -6.27 -16.21
C VAL A 311 10.22 -5.79 -14.77
N GLU A 312 11.27 -6.23 -14.10
CA GLU A 312 11.68 -5.76 -12.77
C GLU A 312 13.11 -5.24 -12.84
N HIS A 313 13.36 -4.09 -12.25
CA HIS A 313 14.66 -3.44 -12.27
C HIS A 313 15.33 -3.59 -10.90
N ASP A 314 16.50 -4.23 -10.86
CA ASP A 314 17.19 -4.60 -9.61
C ASP A 314 17.91 -3.42 -8.98
N LEU A 315 17.22 -2.67 -8.11
CA LEU A 315 17.80 -1.58 -7.33
C LEU A 315 18.61 -2.13 -6.14
N TYR A 316 18.15 -3.21 -5.53
CA TYR A 316 18.81 -3.80 -4.36
C TYR A 316 20.18 -4.39 -4.71
N GLY A 317 20.31 -5.06 -5.84
CA GLY A 317 21.60 -5.58 -6.30
C GLY A 317 22.66 -4.46 -6.42
N ARG A 318 22.27 -3.28 -6.92
CA ARG A 318 23.16 -2.10 -6.96
C ARG A 318 23.52 -1.60 -5.58
N LEU A 319 22.54 -1.49 -4.68
CA LEU A 319 22.78 -1.12 -3.27
C LEU A 319 23.80 -2.05 -2.62
N ARG A 320 23.64 -3.35 -2.79
CA ARG A 320 24.54 -4.38 -2.23
C ARG A 320 25.93 -4.40 -2.88
N ALA A 321 26.04 -3.98 -4.13
CA ALA A 321 27.32 -3.77 -4.82
C ALA A 321 28.06 -2.51 -4.36
N GLY A 322 27.47 -1.73 -3.43
CA GLY A 322 28.11 -0.53 -2.87
C GLY A 322 27.82 0.75 -3.65
N ALA A 323 26.78 0.77 -4.52
CA ALA A 323 26.41 1.97 -5.26
C ALA A 323 26.14 3.16 -4.32
N GLY A 324 26.66 4.33 -4.71
CA GLY A 324 26.39 5.60 -4.05
C GLY A 324 24.99 6.12 -4.37
N ASP A 325 24.50 7.11 -3.60
CA ASP A 325 23.15 7.65 -3.78
C ASP A 325 22.97 8.29 -5.16
N ASP A 326 24.00 8.91 -5.74
CA ASP A 326 23.94 9.49 -7.09
C ASP A 326 23.78 8.42 -8.17
N GLU A 327 24.46 7.29 -8.03
CA GLU A 327 24.32 6.15 -8.94
C GLU A 327 22.92 5.54 -8.82
N LEU A 328 22.39 5.38 -7.60
CA LEU A 328 21.04 4.91 -7.37
C LEU A 328 19.99 5.87 -7.96
N ARG A 329 20.17 7.21 -7.80
CA ARG A 329 19.31 8.23 -8.43
C ARG A 329 19.32 8.12 -9.96
N ALA A 330 20.50 8.04 -10.55
CA ALA A 330 20.64 7.91 -12.01
C ALA A 330 19.92 6.66 -12.52
N TYR A 331 20.07 5.54 -11.82
CA TYR A 331 19.39 4.29 -12.17
C TYR A 331 17.87 4.37 -12.05
N ILE A 332 17.34 5.00 -10.99
CA ILE A 332 15.91 5.22 -10.82
C ILE A 332 15.37 6.10 -11.96
N VAL A 333 16.04 7.21 -12.27
CA VAL A 333 15.64 8.10 -13.37
C VAL A 333 15.60 7.35 -14.69
N GLN A 334 16.65 6.58 -15.02
CA GLN A 334 16.67 5.74 -16.22
C GLN A 334 15.50 4.75 -16.24
N THR A 335 15.26 4.05 -15.11
CA THR A 335 14.15 3.08 -14.99
C THR A 335 12.79 3.73 -15.22
N ILE A 336 12.58 4.95 -14.73
CA ILE A 336 11.31 5.66 -14.91
C ILE A 336 11.05 6.03 -16.37
N GLN A 337 12.09 6.24 -17.20
CA GLN A 337 11.92 6.46 -18.65
C GLN A 337 11.35 5.22 -19.37
N GLU A 338 11.50 4.03 -18.80
CA GLU A 338 10.98 2.77 -19.35
C GLU A 338 9.53 2.48 -18.90
N LYS A 339 8.89 3.42 -18.16
CA LYS A 339 7.52 3.24 -17.68
C LYS A 339 6.54 3.13 -18.84
N GLU A 340 5.71 2.09 -18.78
CA GLU A 340 4.69 1.76 -19.78
C GLU A 340 3.66 2.88 -19.94
N ALA A 341 3.25 3.19 -21.19
CA ALA A 341 2.19 4.15 -21.47
C ALA A 341 0.87 3.77 -20.75
N ARG A 342 0.53 2.48 -20.83
CA ARG A 342 -0.63 1.89 -20.15
C ARG A 342 -0.46 0.39 -19.94
N HIS A 343 -1.28 -0.19 -19.07
CA HIS A 343 -1.51 -1.63 -19.06
C HIS A 343 -2.49 -2.00 -20.21
N HIS A 344 -2.52 -3.29 -20.54
CA HIS A 344 -3.30 -3.79 -21.67
C HIS A 344 -4.34 -4.85 -21.25
N ILE A 345 -4.88 -4.74 -20.01
CA ILE A 345 -5.91 -5.69 -19.52
C ILE A 345 -7.10 -5.69 -20.47
N GLY A 346 -7.55 -6.89 -20.84
CA GLY A 346 -8.66 -7.07 -21.76
C GLY A 346 -8.32 -6.93 -23.24
N GLU A 347 -7.08 -6.58 -23.58
CA GLU A 347 -6.62 -6.50 -24.99
C GLU A 347 -5.99 -7.84 -25.43
N PRO A 348 -6.07 -8.17 -26.74
CA PRO A 348 -5.33 -9.31 -27.28
C PRO A 348 -3.83 -9.19 -26.97
N GLY A 349 -3.22 -10.28 -26.48
CA GLY A 349 -1.79 -10.29 -26.14
C GLY A 349 -1.46 -9.79 -24.73
N PHE A 350 -2.43 -9.44 -23.90
CA PHE A 350 -2.17 -9.15 -22.49
C PHE A 350 -1.50 -10.34 -21.78
N LEU A 351 -0.37 -10.08 -21.15
CA LEU A 351 0.32 -11.05 -20.32
C LEU A 351 0.17 -10.69 -18.84
N LYS A 352 -0.34 -11.64 -18.05
CA LYS A 352 -0.39 -11.53 -16.61
C LYS A 352 1.05 -11.45 -16.05
N PRO A 353 1.34 -10.55 -15.09
CA PRO A 353 2.64 -10.52 -14.43
C PRO A 353 2.98 -11.84 -13.75
N SER A 354 4.27 -12.17 -13.69
CA SER A 354 4.78 -13.37 -13.03
C SER A 354 4.59 -13.35 -11.51
N ARG A 355 4.59 -12.15 -10.91
CA ARG A 355 4.30 -11.96 -9.48
C ARG A 355 2.85 -11.59 -9.25
N SER A 356 2.24 -12.19 -8.25
CA SER A 356 0.89 -11.84 -7.80
C SER A 356 0.88 -10.56 -6.94
N MET A 357 -0.33 -10.06 -6.65
CA MET A 357 -0.54 -8.84 -5.87
C MET A 357 0.21 -8.82 -4.53
N VAL A 358 0.27 -9.95 -3.83
CA VAL A 358 0.94 -10.08 -2.52
C VAL A 358 2.43 -9.77 -2.58
N HIS A 359 3.08 -10.03 -3.72
CA HIS A 359 4.52 -9.85 -3.90
C HIS A 359 4.92 -8.47 -4.42
N ILE A 360 3.99 -7.74 -5.02
CA ILE A 360 4.26 -6.43 -5.65
C ILE A 360 3.64 -5.25 -4.89
N GLY A 361 2.91 -5.54 -3.83
CA GLY A 361 2.28 -4.54 -2.99
C GLY A 361 1.09 -3.85 -3.66
N GLY A 362 -0.09 -4.30 -3.34
CA GLY A 362 -1.39 -3.82 -3.85
C GLY A 362 -1.91 -2.58 -3.16
#